data_94dc1632251bd8526105172cd5c6d246
#
_entry.id   94dc1632251bd8526105172cd5c6d246
#
_cell.length_a   1.000
_cell.length_b   1.000
_cell.length_c   1.000
_cell.angle_alpha   90.00
_cell.angle_beta   90.00
_cell.angle_gamma   90.00
#
_symmetry.space_group_name_H-M   'P 1'
#
loop_
_entity.id
_entity.type
_entity.pdbx_description
1 polymer ?
#
loop_
_entity_poly.entity_id
_entity_poly.type
_entity_poly.pdbx_seq_one_letter_code
_entity_poly.pdbx_strand_id
1 'polypeptide(L)'
;MVFPSKLCAFIFLIVVSRIPFACAQQSAPPPGSSSSVQHPRKTAPDANLHLDLGTVSNGTYRNPSFGFTCKVPEGWVLRTEDMNEGDDEQLGPEAGKSGHVLLAAFSRPPAARGEDVNSSILIAAESTAEYPGLKEAAQYFGPLTEIAKAQGFVVAEEPYEFAIGAKTVVRGDFQKDVGSRVMRQSTLVMLARGYAVSFTFIGGTEDEVEELIAGLSFAVAAKPHQR
;
A
#
# COMPACT_ATOMS: atom_id res chain seq x y z
N MET A 1 -2.58 1.79 23.59
CA MET A 1 -1.49 2.48 22.84
C MET A 1 -2.17 3.21 21.71
N VAL A 2 -2.22 4.55 21.75
CA VAL A 2 -2.95 5.34 20.74
C VAL A 2 -1.96 5.62 19.61
N PHE A 3 -2.15 5.00 18.46
CA PHE A 3 -1.38 5.30 17.24
C PHE A 3 -1.92 6.59 16.62
N PRO A 4 -1.08 7.51 16.15
CA PRO A 4 -1.54 8.72 15.49
C PRO A 4 -2.24 8.38 14.18
N SER A 5 -3.47 8.86 14.02
CA SER A 5 -4.43 8.52 12.95
C SER A 5 -4.09 9.06 11.55
N LYS A 6 -2.85 9.43 11.26
CA LYS A 6 -2.46 10.07 9.99
C LYS A 6 -2.00 9.09 8.92
N LEU A 7 -2.01 7.79 9.20
CA LEU A 7 -1.09 6.89 8.53
C LEU A 7 -1.68 6.03 7.43
N CYS A 8 -2.94 5.91 7.36
CA CYS A 8 -3.52 4.86 6.56
C CYS A 8 -4.39 5.35 5.39
N ALA A 9 -4.24 6.60 4.98
CA ALA A 9 -5.01 7.17 3.87
C ALA A 9 -4.62 6.58 2.50
N PHE A 10 -3.43 5.96 2.40
CA PHE A 10 -2.84 5.63 1.12
C PHE A 10 -3.45 4.43 0.38
N ILE A 11 -3.88 3.41 1.08
CA ILE A 11 -4.18 2.13 0.40
C ILE A 11 -5.61 2.02 -0.11
N PHE A 12 -6.52 2.93 0.30
CA PHE A 12 -7.94 2.64 0.15
C PHE A 12 -8.82 3.69 -0.50
N LEU A 13 -8.26 4.74 -1.10
CA LEU A 13 -9.06 5.84 -1.67
C LEU A 13 -9.77 5.52 -3.00
N ILE A 14 -9.92 4.26 -3.40
CA ILE A 14 -10.40 3.91 -4.73
C ILE A 14 -11.92 3.68 -4.83
N VAL A 15 -12.63 3.73 -3.73
CA VAL A 15 -14.10 3.61 -3.80
C VAL A 15 -14.72 4.61 -2.86
N VAL A 16 -15.13 5.79 -3.34
CA VAL A 16 -16.42 6.42 -2.99
C VAL A 16 -16.58 7.82 -3.62
N SER A 17 -17.61 7.93 -4.42
CA SER A 17 -18.63 9.03 -4.50
C SER A 17 -18.23 10.43 -4.01
N ARG A 18 -18.17 11.36 -4.93
CA ARG A 18 -18.17 12.80 -4.70
C ARG A 18 -19.42 13.22 -3.89
N ILE A 19 -19.20 13.75 -2.70
CA ILE A 19 -20.15 14.62 -2.02
C ILE A 19 -19.54 16.04 -2.06
N PRO A 20 -20.20 17.06 -2.61
CA PRO A 20 -19.69 18.41 -2.59
C PRO A 20 -19.90 19.02 -1.21
N PHE A 21 -18.84 19.40 -0.54
CA PHE A 21 -18.92 20.26 0.65
C PHE A 21 -18.58 21.71 0.28
N ALA A 22 -19.49 22.60 0.66
CA ALA A 22 -19.42 24.02 0.40
C ALA A 22 -18.36 24.72 1.25
N CYS A 23 -17.68 25.71 0.63
CA CYS A 23 -16.76 26.65 1.25
C CYS A 23 -17.34 27.40 2.45
N ALA A 24 -16.55 27.51 3.51
CA ALA A 24 -16.61 28.67 4.43
C ALA A 24 -15.17 29.16 4.66
N GLN A 25 -14.92 30.36 4.18
CA GLN A 25 -13.70 31.13 4.41
C GLN A 25 -13.65 31.64 5.85
N GLN A 26 -12.50 31.53 6.51
CA GLN A 26 -12.19 32.33 7.69
C GLN A 26 -10.72 32.78 7.71
N SER A 27 -10.59 34.06 8.03
CA SER A 27 -9.45 34.95 7.93
C SER A 27 -8.29 34.67 8.87
N ALA A 28 -7.07 35.02 8.44
CA ALA A 28 -5.81 34.96 9.18
C ALA A 28 -5.63 36.10 10.21
N PRO A 29 -4.82 35.93 11.24
CA PRO A 29 -4.10 37.02 11.92
C PRO A 29 -2.57 36.90 11.77
N PRO A 30 -1.80 38.02 12.06
CA PRO A 30 -0.45 38.27 11.53
C PRO A 30 0.70 37.77 12.41
N PRO A 31 1.98 37.91 11.96
CA PRO A 31 3.12 37.15 12.43
C PRO A 31 3.81 37.73 13.65
N GLY A 32 4.21 36.82 14.57
CA GLY A 32 5.07 37.15 15.71
C GLY A 32 6.43 36.48 15.53
N SER A 33 7.50 37.28 15.56
CA SER A 33 8.89 36.90 15.53
C SER A 33 9.32 36.17 16.81
N SER A 34 10.04 35.06 16.70
CA SER A 34 10.82 34.53 17.82
C SER A 34 12.08 33.80 17.34
N SER A 35 13.19 34.21 17.87
CA SER A 35 14.55 33.82 17.60
C SER A 35 14.83 32.34 17.87
N SER A 36 15.49 31.67 16.91
CA SER A 36 15.92 30.28 17.01
C SER A 36 17.29 30.16 17.68
N VAL A 37 17.35 29.48 18.81
CA VAL A 37 18.58 28.95 19.39
C VAL A 37 18.91 27.64 18.65
N GLN A 38 20.00 27.65 17.88
CA GLN A 38 20.51 26.46 17.20
C GLN A 38 21.24 25.54 18.19
N HIS A 39 20.71 24.37 18.44
CA HIS A 39 21.46 23.25 19.03
C HIS A 39 22.07 22.42 17.89
N PRO A 40 23.32 21.97 17.98
CA PRO A 40 23.94 21.14 16.97
C PRO A 40 23.23 19.76 16.90
N ARG A 41 22.49 19.53 15.84
CA ARG A 41 21.88 18.25 15.53
C ARG A 41 22.99 17.29 15.12
N LYS A 42 23.22 16.25 15.93
CA LYS A 42 23.99 15.07 15.51
C LYS A 42 23.36 14.53 14.22
N THR A 43 24.07 14.69 13.11
CA THR A 43 23.71 14.08 11.83
C THR A 43 23.70 12.56 11.98
N ALA A 44 22.51 11.99 12.03
CA ALA A 44 22.34 10.59 11.71
C ALA A 44 22.74 10.38 10.23
N PRO A 45 23.33 9.23 9.85
CA PRO A 45 23.70 9.00 8.47
C PRO A 45 22.44 9.11 7.61
N ASP A 46 22.47 10.01 6.61
CA ASP A 46 21.48 10.14 5.57
C ASP A 46 21.38 8.81 4.80
N ALA A 47 20.58 7.90 5.28
CA ALA A 47 20.08 6.78 4.50
C ALA A 47 18.96 7.32 3.60
N ASN A 48 19.29 8.17 2.65
CA ASN A 48 18.47 8.42 1.48
C ASN A 48 18.61 7.18 0.58
N LEU A 49 18.11 6.04 1.07
CA LEU A 49 17.84 4.87 0.27
C LEU A 49 16.74 5.30 -0.71
N HIS A 50 17.18 5.73 -1.89
CA HIS A 50 16.27 6.02 -2.99
C HIS A 50 15.42 4.75 -3.21
N LEU A 51 14.14 4.83 -2.85
CA LEU A 51 13.21 3.72 -3.03
C LEU A 51 13.11 3.42 -4.53
N ASP A 52 13.47 2.19 -4.91
CA ASP A 52 13.27 1.72 -6.27
C ASP A 52 11.79 1.41 -6.47
N LEU A 53 11.12 2.20 -7.29
CA LEU A 53 9.70 2.02 -7.59
C LEU A 53 9.43 0.83 -8.51
N GLY A 54 10.46 0.18 -9.03
CA GLY A 54 10.33 -0.96 -9.96
C GLY A 54 9.84 -0.55 -11.35
N THR A 55 9.55 -1.54 -12.18
CA THR A 55 9.09 -1.31 -13.56
C THR A 55 8.14 -2.40 -14.03
N VAL A 56 7.19 -2.04 -14.91
CA VAL A 56 6.35 -3.00 -15.63
C VAL A 56 6.90 -3.21 -17.02
N SER A 57 7.14 -4.47 -17.38
CA SER A 57 7.58 -4.87 -18.72
C SER A 57 6.97 -6.21 -19.11
N ASN A 58 6.41 -6.30 -20.30
CA ASN A 58 5.79 -7.52 -20.83
C ASN A 58 4.77 -8.16 -19.85
N GLY A 59 3.86 -7.34 -19.30
CA GLY A 59 2.84 -7.81 -18.36
C GLY A 59 3.39 -8.27 -17.00
N THR A 60 4.64 -7.92 -16.67
CA THR A 60 5.24 -8.27 -15.38
C THR A 60 5.84 -7.04 -14.72
N TYR A 61 5.37 -6.74 -13.52
CA TYR A 61 6.04 -5.80 -12.64
C TYR A 61 7.23 -6.47 -11.96
N ARG A 62 8.36 -5.76 -11.89
CA ARG A 62 9.58 -6.23 -11.25
C ARG A 62 10.13 -5.16 -10.31
N ASN A 63 10.41 -5.55 -9.07
CA ASN A 63 11.14 -4.71 -8.12
C ASN A 63 12.41 -5.43 -7.64
N PRO A 64 13.59 -5.07 -8.18
CA PRO A 64 14.86 -5.69 -7.81
C PRO A 64 15.25 -5.40 -6.36
N SER A 65 14.91 -4.23 -5.83
CA SER A 65 15.26 -3.83 -4.46
C SER A 65 14.58 -4.70 -3.41
N PHE A 66 13.33 -5.05 -3.61
CA PHE A 66 12.61 -5.94 -2.71
C PHE A 66 12.67 -7.41 -3.17
N GLY A 67 13.21 -7.69 -4.36
CA GLY A 67 13.45 -9.04 -4.87
C GLY A 67 12.19 -9.80 -5.24
N PHE A 68 11.18 -9.14 -5.81
CA PHE A 68 9.96 -9.81 -6.25
C PHE A 68 9.52 -9.40 -7.65
N THR A 69 8.65 -10.21 -8.22
CA THR A 69 7.92 -9.90 -9.45
C THR A 69 6.44 -10.19 -9.26
N CYS A 70 5.58 -9.45 -9.96
CA CYS A 70 4.14 -9.67 -9.97
C CYS A 70 3.62 -9.61 -11.42
N LYS A 71 2.89 -10.63 -11.84
CA LYS A 71 2.22 -10.63 -13.14
C LYS A 71 1.04 -9.67 -13.10
N VAL A 72 0.92 -8.83 -14.12
CA VAL A 72 -0.24 -7.99 -14.36
C VAL A 72 -1.05 -8.64 -15.49
N PRO A 73 -2.32 -8.99 -15.29
CA PRO A 73 -3.13 -9.59 -16.33
C PRO A 73 -3.23 -8.70 -17.57
N GLU A 74 -3.36 -9.32 -18.74
CA GLU A 74 -3.43 -8.60 -20.01
C GLU A 74 -4.68 -7.70 -20.06
N GLY A 75 -4.53 -6.51 -20.61
CA GLY A 75 -5.61 -5.53 -20.74
C GLY A 75 -5.90 -4.71 -19.48
N TRP A 76 -5.21 -4.97 -18.38
CA TRP A 76 -5.38 -4.17 -17.16
C TRP A 76 -4.80 -2.77 -17.29
N VAL A 77 -5.42 -1.82 -16.59
CA VAL A 77 -5.07 -0.40 -16.59
C VAL A 77 -4.12 -0.10 -15.44
N LEU A 78 -2.95 0.45 -15.76
CA LEU A 78 -1.99 0.90 -14.75
C LEU A 78 -2.35 2.32 -14.30
N ARG A 79 -2.31 2.56 -12.99
CA ARG A 79 -2.61 3.86 -12.36
C ARG A 79 -1.61 4.22 -11.26
N THR A 80 -0.40 3.65 -11.32
CA THR A 80 0.63 3.85 -10.30
C THR A 80 1.05 5.31 -10.18
N GLU A 81 1.28 5.99 -11.30
CA GLU A 81 1.70 7.39 -11.32
C GLU A 81 0.59 8.30 -10.79
N ASP A 82 -0.65 8.13 -11.28
CA ASP A 82 -1.78 8.95 -10.84
C ASP A 82 -2.06 8.83 -9.34
N MET A 83 -1.81 7.66 -8.75
CA MET A 83 -1.99 7.45 -7.31
C MET A 83 -0.90 8.15 -6.50
N ASN A 84 0.34 8.14 -6.96
CA ASN A 84 1.42 8.86 -6.29
C ASN A 84 1.27 10.39 -6.43
N GLU A 85 0.85 10.89 -7.60
CA GLU A 85 0.62 12.32 -7.82
C GLU A 85 -0.55 12.87 -7.00
N GLY A 86 -1.65 12.10 -6.90
CA GLY A 86 -2.83 12.51 -6.11
C GLY A 86 -2.56 12.68 -4.64
N ASP A 87 -1.59 11.99 -4.11
CA ASP A 87 -1.18 12.06 -2.71
C ASP A 87 -0.37 13.31 -2.42
N ASP A 88 0.51 13.73 -3.32
CA ASP A 88 1.32 14.94 -3.18
C ASP A 88 0.43 16.21 -3.14
N GLU A 89 -0.68 16.23 -3.87
CA GLU A 89 -1.61 17.36 -3.88
C GLU A 89 -2.49 17.46 -2.62
N GLN A 90 -2.90 16.32 -2.05
CA GLN A 90 -3.85 16.28 -0.92
C GLN A 90 -3.19 16.40 0.45
N LEU A 91 -1.97 15.97 0.60
CA LEU A 91 -1.30 15.85 1.89
C LEU A 91 -0.20 16.90 2.12
N GLY A 92 0.18 17.67 1.09
CA GLY A 92 1.27 18.64 1.13
C GLY A 92 2.66 17.99 1.21
N PRO A 93 3.74 18.78 1.00
CA PRO A 93 5.09 18.29 0.76
C PRO A 93 5.75 17.52 1.93
N GLU A 94 5.15 17.55 3.11
CA GLU A 94 5.67 16.83 4.29
C GLU A 94 4.99 15.47 4.51
N ALA A 95 3.82 15.23 3.94
CA ALA A 95 3.02 14.03 4.19
C ALA A 95 3.30 12.90 3.17
N GLY A 96 3.79 13.22 1.98
CA GLY A 96 4.10 12.26 0.92
C GLY A 96 5.39 11.44 1.12
N LYS A 97 6.05 11.58 2.28
CA LYS A 97 7.36 10.93 2.51
C LYS A 97 7.31 9.56 3.16
N SER A 98 6.15 9.13 3.65
CA SER A 98 6.06 7.91 4.45
C SER A 98 5.75 6.64 3.64
N GLY A 99 5.08 6.76 2.50
CA GLY A 99 4.68 5.61 1.68
C GLY A 99 4.68 5.92 0.19
N HIS A 100 4.85 4.87 -0.63
CA HIS A 100 4.80 4.95 -2.09
C HIS A 100 4.01 3.77 -2.65
N VAL A 101 3.14 4.07 -3.63
CA VAL A 101 2.52 3.03 -4.45
C VAL A 101 3.55 2.53 -5.46
N LEU A 102 3.90 1.25 -5.38
CA LEU A 102 4.85 0.60 -6.27
C LEU A 102 4.17 0.08 -7.54
N LEU A 103 2.94 -0.42 -7.40
CA LEU A 103 2.09 -0.88 -8.49
C LEU A 103 0.63 -0.66 -8.14
N ALA A 104 -0.11 -0.05 -9.07
CA ALA A 104 -1.57 -0.02 -9.05
C ALA A 104 -2.08 -0.46 -10.42
N ALA A 105 -2.75 -1.59 -10.49
CA ALA A 105 -3.31 -2.17 -11.70
C ALA A 105 -4.77 -2.57 -11.47
N PHE A 106 -5.64 -2.29 -12.45
CA PHE A 106 -7.08 -2.48 -12.37
C PHE A 106 -7.60 -3.19 -13.60
N SER A 107 -8.57 -4.10 -13.43
CA SER A 107 -9.20 -4.81 -14.55
C SER A 107 -9.94 -3.85 -15.50
N ARG A 108 -10.38 -2.69 -15.00
CA ARG A 108 -10.93 -1.58 -15.78
C ARG A 108 -10.62 -0.24 -15.11
N PRO A 109 -10.72 0.91 -15.81
CA PRO A 109 -10.53 2.22 -15.20
C PRO A 109 -11.39 2.37 -13.94
N PRO A 110 -10.87 2.88 -12.81
CA PRO A 110 -11.62 3.02 -11.55
C PRO A 110 -12.92 3.82 -11.67
N ALA A 111 -12.96 4.79 -12.59
CA ALA A 111 -14.15 5.60 -12.88
C ALA A 111 -15.18 4.88 -13.76
N ALA A 112 -14.82 3.77 -14.39
CA ALA A 112 -15.74 3.02 -15.26
C ALA A 112 -16.77 2.30 -14.40
N ARG A 113 -18.05 2.50 -14.75
CA ARG A 113 -19.15 1.76 -14.13
C ARG A 113 -19.14 0.32 -14.67
N GLY A 114 -19.46 -0.62 -13.80
CA GLY A 114 -19.60 -2.03 -14.12
C GLY A 114 -20.43 -2.73 -13.07
N GLU A 115 -21.05 -3.83 -13.44
CA GLU A 115 -21.83 -4.66 -12.51
C GLU A 115 -20.93 -5.59 -11.69
N ASP A 116 -19.71 -5.82 -12.18
CA ASP A 116 -18.74 -6.70 -11.52
C ASP A 116 -17.80 -5.93 -10.59
N VAL A 117 -17.15 -6.66 -9.68
CA VAL A 117 -16.04 -6.13 -8.89
C VAL A 117 -14.93 -5.67 -9.85
N ASN A 118 -14.39 -4.47 -9.63
CA ASN A 118 -13.20 -4.02 -10.34
C ASN A 118 -11.98 -4.67 -9.69
N SER A 119 -11.54 -5.78 -10.25
CA SER A 119 -10.40 -6.52 -9.72
C SER A 119 -9.13 -5.70 -9.82
N SER A 120 -8.29 -5.78 -8.82
CA SER A 120 -7.10 -4.93 -8.75
C SER A 120 -5.93 -5.58 -8.01
N ILE A 121 -4.73 -5.11 -8.38
CA ILE A 121 -3.47 -5.36 -7.68
C ILE A 121 -2.94 -4.03 -7.21
N LEU A 122 -2.71 -3.90 -5.91
CA LEU A 122 -2.10 -2.74 -5.31
C LEU A 122 -0.88 -3.19 -4.49
N ILE A 123 0.30 -2.67 -4.81
CA ILE A 123 1.53 -2.92 -4.07
C ILE A 123 2.04 -1.59 -3.55
N ALA A 124 2.28 -1.49 -2.24
CA ALA A 124 2.78 -0.28 -1.61
C ALA A 124 3.95 -0.59 -0.67
N ALA A 125 4.79 0.40 -0.45
CA ALA A 125 5.89 0.34 0.51
C ALA A 125 5.81 1.54 1.45
N GLU A 126 5.69 1.30 2.75
CA GLU A 126 5.64 2.33 3.79
C GLU A 126 6.86 2.22 4.70
N SER A 127 7.47 3.36 5.04
CA SER A 127 8.64 3.38 5.92
C SER A 127 8.30 2.86 7.31
N THR A 128 9.04 1.87 7.79
CA THR A 128 8.86 1.36 9.17
C THR A 128 9.26 2.37 10.24
N ALA A 129 9.93 3.45 9.87
CA ALA A 129 10.25 4.56 10.78
C ALA A 129 8.99 5.26 11.31
N GLU A 130 7.89 5.22 10.53
CA GLU A 130 6.59 5.76 10.93
C GLU A 130 5.87 4.88 11.97
N TYR A 131 6.33 3.65 12.17
CA TYR A 131 5.74 2.66 13.08
C TYR A 131 6.70 2.26 14.19
N PRO A 132 6.93 3.12 15.21
CA PRO A 132 7.83 2.79 16.31
C PRO A 132 7.38 1.52 17.01
N GLY A 133 8.20 0.48 16.96
CA GLY A 133 7.90 -0.81 17.58
C GLY A 133 7.40 -1.89 16.62
N LEU A 134 7.26 -1.61 15.33
CA LEU A 134 6.98 -2.62 14.30
C LEU A 134 8.20 -3.53 14.13
N LYS A 135 8.07 -4.80 14.52
CA LYS A 135 9.14 -5.81 14.43
C LYS A 135 8.76 -6.98 13.54
N GLU A 136 7.46 -7.25 13.43
CA GLU A 136 6.91 -8.39 12.72
C GLU A 136 5.80 -7.93 11.78
N ALA A 137 5.70 -8.56 10.61
CA ALA A 137 4.71 -8.21 9.60
C ALA A 137 3.26 -8.34 10.11
N ALA A 138 3.01 -9.30 11.00
CA ALA A 138 1.69 -9.48 11.62
C ALA A 138 1.20 -8.25 12.40
N GLN A 139 2.11 -7.48 13.02
CA GLN A 139 1.75 -6.27 13.76
C GLN A 139 1.23 -5.15 12.85
N TYR A 140 1.61 -5.16 11.57
CA TYR A 140 1.12 -4.20 10.59
C TYR A 140 -0.36 -4.40 10.24
N PHE A 141 -0.92 -5.58 10.48
CA PHE A 141 -2.34 -5.86 10.27
C PHE A 141 -3.27 -5.14 11.25
N GLY A 142 -2.78 -4.68 12.39
CA GLY A 142 -3.60 -3.87 13.31
C GLY A 142 -4.20 -2.65 12.60
N PRO A 143 -3.37 -1.68 12.13
CA PRO A 143 -3.86 -0.52 11.39
C PRO A 143 -4.56 -0.90 10.07
N LEU A 144 -4.07 -1.90 9.31
CA LEU A 144 -4.74 -2.34 8.08
C LEU A 144 -6.18 -2.79 8.32
N THR A 145 -6.41 -3.57 9.37
CA THR A 145 -7.74 -4.07 9.73
C THR A 145 -8.70 -2.93 10.10
N GLU A 146 -8.22 -1.93 10.85
CA GLU A 146 -9.06 -0.78 11.22
C GLU A 146 -9.49 0.04 9.97
N ILE A 147 -8.60 0.17 8.98
CA ILE A 147 -8.94 0.83 7.72
C ILE A 147 -9.91 0.01 6.90
N ALA A 148 -9.66 -1.29 6.76
CA ALA A 148 -10.55 -2.19 6.05
C ALA A 148 -11.98 -2.12 6.66
N LYS A 149 -12.09 -2.17 7.99
CA LYS A 149 -13.37 -2.01 8.70
C LYS A 149 -14.02 -0.65 8.44
N ALA A 150 -13.25 0.45 8.49
CA ALA A 150 -13.77 1.79 8.20
C ALA A 150 -14.33 1.91 6.78
N GLN A 151 -13.88 1.08 5.85
CA GLN A 151 -14.38 0.99 4.49
C GLN A 151 -15.49 -0.03 4.28
N GLY A 152 -15.95 -0.65 5.36
CA GLY A 152 -17.04 -1.61 5.35
C GLY A 152 -16.62 -3.04 5.01
N PHE A 153 -15.33 -3.35 5.04
CA PHE A 153 -14.87 -4.74 4.99
C PHE A 153 -15.01 -5.41 6.36
N VAL A 154 -15.20 -6.70 6.34
CA VAL A 154 -15.11 -7.57 7.50
C VAL A 154 -13.91 -8.51 7.34
N VAL A 155 -13.30 -8.91 8.44
CA VAL A 155 -12.23 -9.91 8.43
C VAL A 155 -12.85 -11.25 8.06
N ALA A 156 -12.38 -11.86 6.99
CA ALA A 156 -12.77 -13.20 6.57
C ALA A 156 -11.86 -14.25 7.20
N GLU A 157 -10.54 -13.96 7.28
CA GLU A 157 -9.56 -14.77 7.96
C GLU A 157 -8.53 -13.89 8.68
N GLU A 158 -8.23 -14.21 9.93
CA GLU A 158 -7.24 -13.51 10.74
C GLU A 158 -5.83 -13.69 10.14
N PRO A 159 -4.91 -12.72 10.36
CA PRO A 159 -3.58 -12.78 9.78
C PRO A 159 -2.80 -14.06 10.13
N TYR A 160 -2.24 -14.73 9.12
CA TYR A 160 -1.49 -15.98 9.24
C TYR A 160 -0.24 -15.99 8.35
N GLU A 161 0.70 -16.89 8.64
CA GLU A 161 1.87 -17.10 7.80
C GLU A 161 1.48 -17.79 6.49
N PHE A 162 1.94 -17.22 5.37
CA PHE A 162 1.66 -17.70 4.03
C PHE A 162 2.96 -17.81 3.23
N ALA A 163 3.17 -18.95 2.57
CA ALA A 163 4.38 -19.22 1.80
C ALA A 163 4.19 -18.93 0.31
N ILE A 164 5.07 -18.12 -0.27
CA ILE A 164 5.18 -17.93 -1.72
C ILE A 164 6.57 -18.41 -2.16
N GLY A 165 6.64 -19.63 -2.68
CA GLY A 165 7.90 -20.30 -2.95
C GLY A 165 8.73 -20.48 -1.67
N ALA A 166 9.93 -19.91 -1.63
CA ALA A 166 10.81 -19.98 -0.45
C ALA A 166 10.62 -18.80 0.53
N LYS A 167 9.72 -17.86 0.23
CA LYS A 167 9.48 -16.67 1.05
C LYS A 167 8.22 -16.85 1.89
N THR A 168 8.31 -16.61 3.20
CA THR A 168 7.15 -16.49 4.08
C THR A 168 6.77 -15.02 4.21
N VAL A 169 5.47 -14.74 4.09
CA VAL A 169 4.82 -13.46 4.30
C VAL A 169 3.66 -13.64 5.29
N VAL A 170 3.06 -12.58 5.77
CA VAL A 170 1.82 -12.66 6.54
C VAL A 170 0.66 -12.27 5.64
N ARG A 171 -0.40 -13.08 5.60
CA ARG A 171 -1.62 -12.86 4.84
C ARG A 171 -2.80 -12.63 5.77
N GLY A 172 -3.68 -11.70 5.41
CA GLY A 172 -4.98 -11.49 6.04
C GLY A 172 -6.03 -11.27 4.96
N ASP A 173 -7.19 -11.88 5.14
CA ASP A 173 -8.27 -11.88 4.17
C ASP A 173 -9.48 -11.11 4.67
N PHE A 174 -10.06 -10.32 3.79
CA PHE A 174 -11.19 -9.44 4.06
C PHE A 174 -12.27 -9.62 2.99
N GLN A 175 -13.51 -9.33 3.36
CA GLN A 175 -14.61 -9.33 2.40
C GLN A 175 -15.59 -8.20 2.68
N LYS A 176 -16.32 -7.80 1.63
CA LYS A 176 -17.31 -6.75 1.68
C LYS A 176 -18.45 -7.03 0.71
N ASP A 177 -19.69 -6.88 1.15
CA ASP A 177 -20.84 -6.95 0.28
C ASP A 177 -20.94 -5.68 -0.59
N VAL A 178 -21.05 -5.86 -1.91
CA VAL A 178 -21.23 -4.80 -2.88
C VAL A 178 -22.45 -5.14 -3.75
N GLY A 179 -23.60 -4.62 -3.38
CA GLY A 179 -24.86 -4.99 -4.01
C GLY A 179 -25.18 -6.47 -3.78
N SER A 180 -25.33 -7.22 -4.89
CA SER A 180 -25.59 -8.68 -4.86
C SER A 180 -24.30 -9.53 -4.90
N ARG A 181 -23.12 -8.90 -4.85
CA ARG A 181 -21.82 -9.57 -4.99
C ARG A 181 -20.97 -9.38 -3.73
N VAL A 182 -19.97 -10.23 -3.58
CA VAL A 182 -18.97 -10.13 -2.51
C VAL A 182 -17.65 -9.70 -3.15
N MET A 183 -17.12 -8.58 -2.69
CA MET A 183 -15.75 -8.17 -2.98
C MET A 183 -14.82 -8.87 -1.98
N ARG A 184 -13.82 -9.58 -2.48
CA ARG A 184 -12.80 -10.24 -1.67
C ARG A 184 -11.48 -9.51 -1.81
N GLN A 185 -10.78 -9.40 -0.70
CA GLN A 185 -9.46 -8.78 -0.63
C GLN A 185 -8.53 -9.66 0.18
N SER A 186 -7.39 -10.01 -0.40
CA SER A 186 -6.26 -10.59 0.32
C SER A 186 -5.13 -9.58 0.37
N THR A 187 -4.61 -9.32 1.58
CA THR A 187 -3.43 -8.48 1.76
C THR A 187 -2.29 -9.32 2.33
N LEU A 188 -1.16 -9.31 1.64
CA LEU A 188 0.07 -9.95 2.07
C LEU A 188 1.06 -8.88 2.50
N VAL A 189 1.77 -9.11 3.59
CA VAL A 189 2.74 -8.14 4.13
C VAL A 189 4.08 -8.80 4.40
N MET A 190 5.15 -8.12 4.04
CA MET A 190 6.51 -8.44 4.48
C MET A 190 7.23 -7.19 4.99
N LEU A 191 8.17 -7.38 5.91
CA LEU A 191 9.12 -6.34 6.29
C LEU A 191 10.42 -6.54 5.52
N ALA A 192 10.88 -5.51 4.83
CA ALA A 192 12.10 -5.57 4.05
C ALA A 192 12.76 -4.19 3.94
N ARG A 193 14.06 -4.09 4.20
CA ARG A 193 14.89 -2.89 3.99
C ARG A 193 14.34 -1.63 4.68
N GLY A 194 13.73 -1.74 5.85
CA GLY A 194 13.13 -0.61 6.55
C GLY A 194 11.76 -0.17 6.02
N TYR A 195 11.10 -1.03 5.25
CA TYR A 195 9.75 -0.84 4.75
C TYR A 195 8.83 -2.00 5.14
N ALA A 196 7.57 -1.66 5.41
CA ALA A 196 6.46 -2.59 5.32
C ALA A 196 5.98 -2.60 3.87
N VAL A 197 6.15 -3.72 3.17
CA VAL A 197 5.69 -3.89 1.79
C VAL A 197 4.42 -4.70 1.83
N SER A 198 3.32 -4.09 1.35
CA SER A 198 2.01 -4.70 1.27
C SER A 198 1.64 -5.02 -0.17
N PHE A 199 1.02 -6.18 -0.37
CA PHE A 199 0.51 -6.67 -1.65
C PHE A 199 -0.97 -6.94 -1.46
N THR A 200 -1.83 -6.11 -2.02
CA THR A 200 -3.29 -6.22 -1.90
C THR A 200 -3.86 -6.67 -3.24
N PHE A 201 -4.61 -7.76 -3.20
CA PHE A 201 -5.30 -8.35 -4.34
C PHE A 201 -6.80 -8.30 -4.08
N ILE A 202 -7.56 -7.77 -5.02
CA ILE A 202 -9.01 -7.64 -4.94
C ILE A 202 -9.64 -8.36 -6.12
N GLY A 203 -10.70 -9.12 -5.86
CA GLY A 203 -11.47 -9.85 -6.86
C GLY A 203 -12.92 -10.08 -6.45
N GLY A 204 -13.71 -10.58 -7.37
CA GLY A 204 -15.12 -10.95 -7.15
C GLY A 204 -15.30 -12.36 -6.62
N THR A 205 -14.29 -13.21 -6.77
CA THR A 205 -14.29 -14.61 -6.29
C THR A 205 -12.98 -14.91 -5.57
N GLU A 206 -12.99 -15.97 -4.78
CA GLU A 206 -11.78 -16.48 -4.12
C GLU A 206 -10.76 -16.98 -5.14
N ASP A 207 -11.21 -17.77 -6.12
CA ASP A 207 -10.34 -18.29 -7.19
C ASP A 207 -9.64 -17.16 -7.95
N GLU A 208 -10.33 -16.07 -8.24
CA GLU A 208 -9.75 -14.91 -8.91
C GLU A 208 -8.64 -14.27 -8.03
N VAL A 209 -8.87 -14.11 -6.73
CA VAL A 209 -7.86 -13.56 -5.82
C VAL A 209 -6.66 -14.49 -5.71
N GLU A 210 -6.87 -15.82 -5.63
CA GLU A 210 -5.78 -16.80 -5.59
C GLU A 210 -4.97 -16.81 -6.90
N GLU A 211 -5.62 -16.65 -8.05
CA GLU A 211 -4.94 -16.54 -9.35
C GLU A 211 -4.03 -15.29 -9.40
N LEU A 212 -4.52 -14.16 -8.87
CA LEU A 212 -3.72 -12.94 -8.78
C LEU A 212 -2.52 -13.13 -7.84
N ILE A 213 -2.72 -13.75 -6.67
CA ILE A 213 -1.65 -14.09 -5.72
C ILE A 213 -0.62 -15.03 -6.36
N ALA A 214 -1.06 -16.02 -7.14
CA ALA A 214 -0.17 -16.93 -7.85
C ALA A 214 0.72 -16.23 -8.90
N GLY A 215 0.34 -15.01 -9.31
CA GLY A 215 1.17 -14.13 -10.13
C GLY A 215 2.36 -13.49 -9.40
N LEU A 216 2.37 -13.51 -8.04
CA LEU A 216 3.46 -12.98 -7.22
C LEU A 216 4.56 -14.02 -7.03
N SER A 217 5.80 -13.64 -7.21
CA SER A 217 6.95 -14.52 -6.95
C SER A 217 8.14 -13.75 -6.38
N PHE A 218 8.92 -14.42 -5.53
CA PHE A 218 10.13 -13.86 -4.94
C PHE A 218 11.37 -14.52 -5.56
N ALA A 219 12.40 -13.69 -5.80
CA ALA A 219 13.70 -14.20 -6.28
C ALA A 219 14.29 -15.15 -5.22
N VAL A 220 14.70 -16.32 -5.67
CA VAL A 220 15.48 -17.23 -4.81
C VAL A 220 16.81 -16.55 -4.51
N ALA A 221 17.15 -16.37 -3.23
CA ALA A 221 18.46 -15.86 -2.85
C ALA A 221 19.54 -16.76 -3.47
N ALA A 222 20.38 -16.16 -4.33
CA ALA A 222 21.52 -16.90 -4.88
C ALA A 222 22.38 -17.40 -3.72
N LYS A 223 22.61 -18.72 -3.63
CA LYS A 223 23.57 -19.27 -2.65
C LYS A 223 24.91 -18.59 -2.89
N PRO A 224 25.57 -18.04 -1.85
CA PRO A 224 26.92 -17.52 -2.01
C PRO A 224 27.79 -18.65 -2.56
N HIS A 225 28.44 -18.40 -3.71
CA HIS A 225 29.47 -19.30 -4.22
C HIS A 225 30.58 -19.33 -3.15
N GLN A 226 30.70 -20.45 -2.45
CA GLN A 226 31.89 -20.75 -1.66
C GLN A 226 33.04 -20.93 -2.67
N ARG A 227 33.95 -19.96 -2.67
CA ARG A 227 35.28 -20.12 -3.30
C ARG A 227 36.24 -20.81 -2.32
#